data_d7d07cee3fd2206cd1ceba4c1197ce33
#
_entry.id   d7d07cee3fd2206cd1ceba4c1197ce33
#
_cell.length_a   1.000
_cell.length_b   1.000
_cell.length_c   1.000
_cell.angle_alpha   90.00
_cell.angle_beta   90.00
_cell.angle_gamma   90.00
#
_symmetry.space_group_name_H-M   'P 1'
#
loop_
_entity.id
_entity.type
_entity.pdbx_description
1 polymer ?
#
loop_
_entity_poly.entity_id
_entity_poly.type
_entity_poly.pdbx_seq_one_letter_code
_entity_poly.pdbx_strand_id
1 'polypeptide(L)'
;GLVGSEMCIRDSVLDVLRMEAAYTGVKEIVSCEIKAIKRQGDFFLIRTGTGDFRAKSIIFATGLFASPKSGSDGSALPYIEHFGHHIIDIVPALVPLQCRQSFFKMLAGIRAEVSIRLYINGAETTRERGELQLTDYGISGIPVFQISRYATRALKQKKQVYAQIDFMPDWSFGEVNCLLYTSPSPRDRTRSR
;
A
#
# COMPACT_ATOMS: atom_id res chain seq x y z
N GLY A 1 -4.04 17.83 17.23
CA GLY A 1 -3.25 17.70 16.43
C GLY A 1 -1.89 17.04 16.29
N LEU A 2 -1.83 15.83 15.76
CA LEU A 2 -0.56 15.13 15.53
C LEU A 2 0.00 15.34 14.10
N VAL A 3 -0.65 16.17 13.27
CA VAL A 3 -0.27 16.36 11.86
C VAL A 3 1.07 17.11 11.69
N GLY A 4 1.45 17.94 12.66
CA GLY A 4 2.70 18.70 12.59
C GLY A 4 3.97 17.90 12.97
N SER A 5 3.86 16.90 13.85
CA SER A 5 5.02 16.12 14.31
C SER A 5 5.49 15.06 13.31
N GLU A 6 4.56 14.43 12.56
CA GLU A 6 4.92 13.43 11.55
C GLU A 6 5.62 14.06 10.34
N MET A 7 5.24 15.27 9.93
CA MET A 7 5.95 16.03 8.88
C MET A 7 7.37 16.37 9.30
N CYS A 8 7.58 16.82 10.55
CA CYS A 8 8.92 17.14 11.07
C CYS A 8 9.85 15.92 11.10
N ILE A 9 9.37 14.73 11.49
CA ILE A 9 10.19 13.51 11.53
C ILE A 9 10.61 13.10 10.10
N ARG A 10 9.70 13.12 9.16
CA ARG A 10 9.99 12.76 7.75
C ARG A 10 11.02 13.74 7.14
N ASP A 11 10.84 15.03 7.36
CA ASP A 11 11.74 16.04 6.83
C ASP A 11 13.12 15.93 7.46
N SER A 12 13.22 15.65 8.76
CA SER A 12 14.50 15.42 9.45
C SER A 12 15.25 14.20 8.89
N VAL A 13 14.55 13.10 8.56
CA VAL A 13 15.18 11.92 7.93
C VAL A 13 15.70 12.26 6.54
N LEU A 14 14.93 13.02 5.76
CA LEU A 14 15.33 13.43 4.42
C LEU A 14 16.56 14.36 4.47
N ASP A 15 16.59 15.28 5.42
CA ASP A 15 17.73 16.20 5.62
C ASP A 15 19.01 15.45 6.01
N VAL A 16 18.91 14.45 6.91
CA VAL A 16 20.06 13.59 7.25
C VAL A 16 20.61 12.85 6.01
N LEU A 17 19.72 12.30 5.18
CA LEU A 17 20.14 11.63 3.95
C LEU A 17 20.80 12.57 2.95
N ARG A 18 20.30 13.79 2.81
CA ARG A 18 20.90 14.84 1.97
C ARG A 18 22.27 15.29 2.48
N MET A 19 22.39 15.47 3.79
CA MET A 19 23.68 15.82 4.41
C MET A 19 24.71 14.73 4.18
N GLU A 20 24.33 13.46 4.34
CA GLU A 20 25.22 12.33 4.10
C GLU A 20 25.62 12.23 2.61
N ALA A 21 24.67 12.43 1.69
CA ALA A 21 24.97 12.47 0.25
C ALA A 21 25.97 13.59 -0.08
N ALA A 22 25.80 14.77 0.48
CA ALA A 22 26.72 15.89 0.30
C ALA A 22 28.10 15.59 0.92
N TYR A 23 28.14 15.03 2.13
CA TYR A 23 29.38 14.66 2.82
C TYR A 23 30.20 13.61 2.04
N THR A 24 29.52 12.63 1.45
CA THR A 24 30.15 11.58 0.64
C THR A 24 30.46 12.02 -0.79
N GLY A 25 30.20 13.29 -1.14
CA GLY A 25 30.53 13.85 -2.45
C GLY A 25 29.57 13.46 -3.56
N VAL A 26 28.36 13.00 -3.23
CA VAL A 26 27.32 12.71 -4.24
C VAL A 26 26.85 14.01 -4.88
N LYS A 27 26.92 14.07 -6.21
CA LYS A 27 26.41 15.21 -6.97
C LYS A 27 24.92 15.03 -7.24
N GLU A 28 24.07 15.81 -6.59
CA GLU A 28 22.64 15.86 -6.84
C GLU A 28 22.35 16.79 -8.03
N ILE A 29 21.56 16.31 -9.00
CA ILE A 29 21.12 17.08 -10.16
C ILE A 29 19.61 16.98 -10.24
N VAL A 30 18.95 18.04 -9.84
CA VAL A 30 17.48 18.15 -9.83
C VAL A 30 16.96 18.67 -11.18
N SER A 31 15.67 18.50 -11.43
CA SER A 31 14.99 18.94 -12.68
C SER A 31 15.69 18.44 -13.94
N CYS A 32 16.24 17.24 -13.89
CA CYS A 32 17.02 16.63 -14.93
C CYS A 32 16.25 15.47 -15.56
N GLU A 33 15.51 15.75 -16.63
CA GLU A 33 14.75 14.74 -17.35
C GLU A 33 15.68 13.84 -18.17
N ILE A 34 15.57 12.52 -17.99
CA ILE A 34 16.31 11.52 -18.76
C ILE A 34 15.56 11.29 -20.09
N LYS A 35 16.26 11.54 -21.21
CA LYS A 35 15.70 11.39 -22.56
C LYS A 35 16.10 10.06 -23.20
N ALA A 36 17.27 9.54 -22.89
CA ALA A 36 17.75 8.26 -23.41
C ALA A 36 18.88 7.69 -22.55
N ILE A 37 18.94 6.38 -22.49
CA ILE A 37 20.05 5.64 -21.88
C ILE A 37 20.54 4.62 -22.91
N LYS A 38 21.84 4.62 -23.21
CA LYS A 38 22.47 3.68 -24.15
C LYS A 38 23.71 3.08 -23.54
N ARG A 39 23.95 1.79 -23.75
CA ARG A 39 25.20 1.14 -23.40
C ARG A 39 26.19 1.36 -24.54
N GLN A 40 27.42 1.79 -24.22
CA GLN A 40 28.54 1.97 -25.15
C GLN A 40 29.76 1.31 -24.57
N GLY A 41 30.01 0.05 -24.96
CA GLY A 41 31.10 -0.75 -24.39
C GLY A 41 30.95 -0.94 -22.89
N ASP A 42 31.90 -0.45 -22.11
CA ASP A 42 31.95 -0.62 -20.64
C ASP A 42 31.26 0.49 -19.85
N PHE A 43 30.57 1.41 -20.53
CA PHE A 43 29.84 2.50 -19.84
C PHE A 43 28.47 2.72 -20.45
N PHE A 44 27.64 3.46 -19.68
CA PHE A 44 26.35 3.95 -20.10
C PHE A 44 26.46 5.44 -20.46
N LEU A 45 25.86 5.83 -21.57
CA LEU A 45 25.64 7.21 -21.94
C LEU A 45 24.19 7.55 -21.61
N ILE A 46 24.00 8.51 -20.70
CA ILE A 46 22.70 9.01 -20.26
C ILE A 46 22.52 10.39 -20.87
N ARG A 47 21.54 10.53 -21.77
CA ARG A 47 21.17 11.82 -22.36
C ARG A 47 20.04 12.44 -21.56
N THR A 48 20.21 13.72 -21.22
CA THR A 48 19.24 14.46 -20.42
C THR A 48 18.93 15.82 -21.05
N GLY A 49 17.98 16.53 -20.46
CA GLY A 49 17.64 17.90 -20.86
C GLY A 49 18.75 18.92 -20.56
N THR A 50 19.64 18.62 -19.61
CA THR A 50 20.72 19.52 -19.14
C THR A 50 22.11 19.14 -19.61
N GLY A 51 22.25 18.03 -20.36
CA GLY A 51 23.54 17.52 -20.87
C GLY A 51 23.65 16.01 -20.82
N ASP A 52 24.76 15.48 -21.30
CA ASP A 52 25.04 14.05 -21.35
C ASP A 52 25.95 13.63 -20.17
N PHE A 53 25.63 12.47 -19.58
CA PHE A 53 26.43 11.87 -18.50
C PHE A 53 26.94 10.52 -18.92
N ARG A 54 28.12 10.14 -18.37
CA ARG A 54 28.73 8.83 -18.56
C ARG A 54 28.87 8.14 -17.21
N ALA A 55 28.46 6.87 -17.11
CA ALA A 55 28.56 6.08 -15.90
C ALA A 55 28.96 4.63 -16.21
N LYS A 56 29.71 4.00 -15.33
CA LYS A 56 30.01 2.56 -15.42
C LYS A 56 28.84 1.69 -15.03
N SER A 57 28.01 2.20 -14.12
CA SER A 57 26.82 1.49 -13.62
C SER A 57 25.66 2.46 -13.44
N ILE A 58 24.44 1.96 -13.54
CA ILE A 58 23.21 2.71 -13.29
C ILE A 58 22.38 1.97 -12.24
N ILE A 59 21.85 2.70 -11.27
CA ILE A 59 20.88 2.20 -10.31
C ILE A 59 19.54 2.91 -10.58
N PHE A 60 18.51 2.14 -10.94
CA PHE A 60 17.15 2.66 -11.09
C PHE A 60 16.44 2.62 -9.73
N ALA A 61 16.23 3.77 -9.11
CA ALA A 61 15.54 3.93 -7.83
C ALA A 61 14.36 4.90 -7.95
N THR A 62 13.73 4.95 -9.11
CA THR A 62 12.69 5.93 -9.50
C THR A 62 11.30 5.60 -8.97
N GLY A 63 11.11 4.44 -8.32
CA GLY A 63 9.81 3.95 -7.92
C GLY A 63 8.97 3.41 -9.10
N LEU A 64 7.74 3.01 -8.77
CA LEU A 64 6.78 2.51 -9.76
C LEU A 64 5.61 3.51 -9.90
N PHE A 65 4.36 3.08 -9.61
CA PHE A 65 3.16 3.91 -9.79
C PHE A 65 2.54 4.38 -8.46
N ALA A 66 3.30 4.34 -7.36
CA ALA A 66 2.75 4.61 -6.03
C ALA A 66 2.35 6.08 -5.82
N SER A 67 3.06 7.01 -6.45
CA SER A 67 2.80 8.45 -6.31
C SER A 67 3.23 9.22 -7.56
N PRO A 68 2.46 9.17 -8.65
CA PRO A 68 2.85 9.80 -9.92
C PRO A 68 3.13 11.30 -9.79
N LYS A 69 2.38 12.02 -8.94
CA LYS A 69 2.60 13.45 -8.69
C LYS A 69 3.95 13.77 -8.03
N SER A 70 4.56 12.79 -7.37
CA SER A 70 5.87 12.93 -6.72
C SER A 70 7.00 12.29 -7.55
N GLY A 71 6.75 11.97 -8.82
CA GLY A 71 7.74 11.39 -9.73
C GLY A 71 7.82 9.86 -9.71
N SER A 72 7.01 9.17 -8.88
CA SER A 72 6.90 7.70 -8.89
C SER A 72 5.80 7.29 -9.88
N ASP A 73 6.08 7.45 -11.18
CA ASP A 73 5.12 7.32 -12.28
C ASP A 73 5.44 6.16 -13.25
N GLY A 74 6.48 5.37 -12.95
CA GLY A 74 6.91 4.27 -13.79
C GLY A 74 7.69 4.68 -15.04
N SER A 75 8.06 5.94 -15.21
CA SER A 75 8.75 6.47 -16.40
C SER A 75 10.09 5.80 -16.71
N ALA A 76 10.74 5.18 -15.72
CA ALA A 76 11.99 4.43 -15.92
C ALA A 76 11.79 3.00 -16.46
N LEU A 77 10.59 2.44 -16.41
CA LEU A 77 10.33 1.04 -16.81
C LEU A 77 10.72 0.75 -18.27
N PRO A 78 10.45 1.62 -19.26
CA PRO A 78 10.88 1.37 -20.64
C PRO A 78 12.40 1.27 -20.80
N TYR A 79 13.19 2.00 -19.98
CA TYR A 79 14.65 1.87 -20.02
C TYR A 79 15.11 0.53 -19.46
N ILE A 80 14.47 0.05 -18.39
CA ILE A 80 14.77 -1.24 -17.78
C ILE A 80 14.46 -2.38 -18.76
N GLU A 81 13.32 -2.34 -19.43
CA GLU A 81 12.95 -3.30 -20.48
C GLU A 81 13.91 -3.27 -21.66
N HIS A 82 14.35 -2.08 -22.08
CA HIS A 82 15.34 -1.92 -23.16
C HIS A 82 16.66 -2.64 -22.88
N PHE A 83 17.04 -2.80 -21.62
CA PHE A 83 18.21 -3.56 -21.20
C PHE A 83 17.94 -5.07 -21.03
N GLY A 84 16.80 -5.57 -21.48
CA GLY A 84 16.46 -7.00 -21.51
C GLY A 84 15.84 -7.53 -20.22
N HIS A 85 15.44 -6.65 -19.28
CA HIS A 85 14.71 -7.07 -18.09
C HIS A 85 13.23 -7.25 -18.42
N HIS A 86 12.62 -8.26 -17.82
CA HIS A 86 11.18 -8.47 -17.89
C HIS A 86 10.48 -7.82 -16.71
N ILE A 87 9.51 -6.94 -16.99
CA ILE A 87 8.71 -6.30 -15.95
C ILE A 87 7.52 -7.22 -15.60
N ILE A 88 7.51 -7.69 -14.36
CA ILE A 88 6.37 -8.43 -13.83
C ILE A 88 5.19 -7.49 -13.66
N ASP A 89 3.98 -8.01 -13.86
CA ASP A 89 2.73 -7.29 -13.68
C ASP A 89 2.69 -6.51 -12.36
N ILE A 90 2.64 -5.19 -12.48
CA ILE A 90 2.55 -4.29 -11.34
C ILE A 90 1.09 -4.22 -10.88
N VAL A 91 0.87 -4.42 -9.59
CA VAL A 91 -0.43 -4.32 -8.93
C VAL A 91 -0.30 -3.48 -7.65
N PRO A 92 -1.36 -2.80 -7.20
CA PRO A 92 -1.35 -2.10 -5.93
C PRO A 92 -1.08 -3.08 -4.77
N ALA A 93 -0.31 -2.63 -3.78
CA ALA A 93 -0.06 -3.35 -2.54
C ALA A 93 -0.06 -2.34 -1.37
N LEU A 94 -0.32 -2.82 -0.15
CA LEU A 94 -0.46 -1.99 1.05
C LEU A 94 -1.54 -0.91 0.86
N VAL A 95 -2.67 -1.31 0.30
CA VAL A 95 -3.80 -0.43 -0.02
C VAL A 95 -5.07 -0.85 0.69
N PRO A 96 -6.00 0.07 0.97
CA PRO A 96 -7.36 -0.27 1.37
C PRO A 96 -8.07 -1.09 0.29
N LEU A 97 -9.07 -1.87 0.69
CA LEU A 97 -9.88 -2.67 -0.22
C LEU A 97 -11.30 -2.11 -0.29
N GLN A 98 -11.77 -1.84 -1.50
CA GLN A 98 -13.15 -1.48 -1.74
C GLN A 98 -14.05 -2.71 -1.64
N CYS A 99 -15.20 -2.56 -0.99
CA CYS A 99 -16.21 -3.59 -0.82
C CYS A 99 -17.49 -3.23 -1.57
N ARG A 100 -18.21 -4.25 -2.04
CA ARG A 100 -19.45 -4.04 -2.83
C ARG A 100 -20.66 -3.65 -1.98
N GLN A 101 -20.64 -3.96 -0.69
CA GLN A 101 -21.76 -3.78 0.21
C GLN A 101 -22.00 -2.28 0.53
N SER A 102 -23.25 -1.87 0.48
CA SER A 102 -23.64 -0.46 0.69
C SER A 102 -23.62 -0.01 2.16
N PHE A 103 -23.64 -0.96 3.12
CA PHE A 103 -23.67 -0.65 4.54
C PHE A 103 -22.39 0.01 5.08
N PHE A 104 -21.29 -0.04 4.35
CA PHE A 104 -20.02 0.54 4.79
C PHE A 104 -20.12 2.04 5.09
N LYS A 105 -20.97 2.78 4.39
CA LYS A 105 -21.19 4.21 4.66
C LYS A 105 -21.70 4.49 6.08
N MET A 106 -22.50 3.57 6.64
CA MET A 106 -23.04 3.70 8.00
C MET A 106 -22.02 3.32 9.07
N LEU A 107 -20.99 2.57 8.71
CA LEU A 107 -19.99 2.04 9.62
C LEU A 107 -18.64 2.77 9.50
N ALA A 108 -18.57 3.80 8.66
CA ALA A 108 -17.35 4.55 8.44
C ALA A 108 -16.79 5.17 9.73
N GLY A 109 -15.50 5.01 9.95
CA GLY A 109 -14.81 5.49 11.15
C GLY A 109 -14.71 4.48 12.29
N ILE A 110 -15.44 3.36 12.24
CA ILE A 110 -15.33 2.30 13.26
C ILE A 110 -13.99 1.61 13.11
N ARG A 111 -13.34 1.39 14.26
CA ARG A 111 -12.11 0.60 14.39
C ARG A 111 -12.36 -0.56 15.33
N ALA A 112 -11.79 -1.71 15.00
CA ALA A 112 -11.91 -2.91 15.83
C ALA A 112 -10.68 -3.82 15.63
N GLU A 113 -10.27 -4.48 16.70
CA GLU A 113 -9.32 -5.59 16.61
C GLU A 113 -10.05 -6.79 15.99
N VAL A 114 -9.51 -7.34 14.90
CA VAL A 114 -10.17 -8.41 14.15
C VAL A 114 -9.16 -9.48 13.72
N SER A 115 -9.70 -10.66 13.35
CA SER A 115 -9.01 -11.59 12.47
C SER A 115 -9.64 -11.53 11.08
N ILE A 116 -8.85 -11.32 10.04
CA ILE A 116 -9.30 -11.26 8.66
C ILE A 116 -8.70 -12.41 7.86
N ARG A 117 -9.54 -13.14 7.12
CA ARG A 117 -9.15 -14.23 6.22
C ARG A 117 -9.49 -13.85 4.79
N LEU A 118 -8.52 -14.01 3.90
CA LEU A 118 -8.73 -13.77 2.46
C LEU A 118 -8.95 -15.09 1.75
N TYR A 119 -10.01 -15.15 0.95
CA TYR A 119 -10.35 -16.30 0.13
C TYR A 119 -10.24 -15.93 -1.35
N ILE A 120 -9.60 -16.81 -2.13
CA ILE A 120 -9.48 -16.69 -3.59
C ILE A 120 -10.05 -17.96 -4.21
N ASN A 121 -11.09 -17.81 -5.04
CA ASN A 121 -11.84 -18.94 -5.64
C ASN A 121 -12.31 -19.97 -4.60
N GLY A 122 -12.73 -19.51 -3.41
CA GLY A 122 -13.23 -20.36 -2.35
C GLY A 122 -12.16 -20.96 -1.41
N ALA A 123 -10.88 -20.84 -1.73
CA ALA A 123 -9.79 -21.32 -0.89
C ALA A 123 -9.21 -20.22 0.00
N GLU A 124 -9.01 -20.50 1.31
CA GLU A 124 -8.30 -19.58 2.21
C GLU A 124 -6.86 -19.43 1.74
N THR A 125 -6.43 -18.20 1.49
CA THR A 125 -5.10 -17.88 0.95
C THR A 125 -4.18 -17.32 2.02
N THR A 126 -4.71 -16.47 2.89
CA THR A 126 -3.94 -15.84 3.96
C THR A 126 -4.87 -15.38 5.07
N ARG A 127 -4.30 -15.22 6.27
CA ARG A 127 -4.98 -14.70 7.45
C ARG A 127 -4.07 -13.70 8.14
N GLU A 128 -4.67 -12.59 8.57
CA GLU A 128 -3.99 -11.55 9.36
C GLU A 128 -4.84 -11.16 10.56
N ARG A 129 -4.19 -10.61 11.59
CA ARG A 129 -4.86 -10.07 12.77
C ARG A 129 -4.36 -8.67 13.06
N GLY A 130 -5.23 -7.80 13.55
CA GLY A 130 -4.91 -6.44 13.95
C GLY A 130 -6.08 -5.48 13.85
N GLU A 131 -5.81 -4.18 14.04
CA GLU A 131 -6.83 -3.15 13.97
C GLU A 131 -7.32 -2.95 12.54
N LEU A 132 -8.57 -3.28 12.32
CA LEU A 132 -9.33 -2.96 11.10
C LEU A 132 -9.97 -1.57 11.24
N GLN A 133 -9.97 -0.81 10.18
CA GLN A 133 -10.77 0.41 10.05
C GLN A 133 -11.82 0.24 8.96
N LEU A 134 -13.09 0.44 9.30
CA LEU A 134 -14.17 0.52 8.33
C LEU A 134 -14.21 1.94 7.74
N THR A 135 -14.27 2.02 6.42
CA THR A 135 -14.36 3.27 5.65
C THR A 135 -15.70 3.31 4.93
N ASP A 136 -16.06 4.43 4.36
CA ASP A 136 -17.30 4.60 3.58
C ASP A 136 -17.35 3.73 2.30
N TYR A 137 -16.19 3.30 1.80
CA TYR A 137 -16.03 2.47 0.60
C TYR A 137 -15.61 1.02 0.88
N GLY A 138 -15.29 0.67 2.13
CA GLY A 138 -14.84 -0.69 2.44
C GLY A 138 -13.95 -0.79 3.68
N ILE A 139 -12.81 -1.46 3.56
CA ILE A 139 -11.94 -1.82 4.69
C ILE A 139 -10.52 -1.29 4.52
N SER A 140 -9.91 -0.91 5.63
CA SER A 140 -8.55 -0.38 5.74
C SER A 140 -7.90 -0.87 7.04
N GLY A 141 -6.66 -0.50 7.29
CA GLY A 141 -5.88 -0.90 8.47
C GLY A 141 -4.78 -1.89 8.13
N ILE A 142 -3.89 -2.12 9.09
CA ILE A 142 -2.69 -2.93 8.87
C ILE A 142 -2.99 -4.33 8.33
N PRO A 143 -3.94 -5.11 8.90
CA PRO A 143 -4.24 -6.45 8.40
C PRO A 143 -4.77 -6.42 6.96
N VAL A 144 -5.51 -5.38 6.57
CA VAL A 144 -6.01 -5.20 5.20
C VAL A 144 -4.85 -4.91 4.25
N PHE A 145 -3.91 -4.06 4.64
CA PHE A 145 -2.73 -3.76 3.84
C PHE A 145 -1.89 -5.01 3.57
N GLN A 146 -1.75 -5.89 4.55
CA GLN A 146 -0.99 -7.14 4.41
C GLN A 146 -1.65 -8.10 3.41
N ILE A 147 -2.97 -8.26 3.45
CA ILE A 147 -3.68 -9.16 2.53
C ILE A 147 -3.88 -8.54 1.14
N SER A 148 -3.79 -7.20 1.00
CA SER A 148 -4.12 -6.49 -0.23
C SER A 148 -3.32 -6.97 -1.45
N ARG A 149 -2.03 -7.30 -1.28
CA ARG A 149 -1.17 -7.80 -2.36
C ARG A 149 -1.69 -9.09 -3.01
N TYR A 150 -2.32 -9.96 -2.23
CA TYR A 150 -2.92 -11.19 -2.75
C TYR A 150 -4.25 -10.89 -3.43
N ALA A 151 -5.07 -10.04 -2.80
CA ALA A 151 -6.36 -9.62 -3.33
C ALA A 151 -6.23 -8.93 -4.69
N THR A 152 -5.36 -7.93 -4.80
CA THR A 152 -5.17 -7.15 -6.04
C THR A 152 -4.64 -8.00 -7.20
N ARG A 153 -3.70 -8.91 -6.91
CA ARG A 153 -3.19 -9.87 -7.90
C ARG A 153 -4.29 -10.81 -8.40
N ALA A 154 -5.09 -11.34 -7.49
CA ALA A 154 -6.19 -12.23 -7.85
C ALA A 154 -7.28 -11.50 -8.64
N LEU A 155 -7.63 -10.28 -8.25
CA LEU A 155 -8.60 -9.44 -8.96
C LEU A 155 -8.12 -9.09 -10.38
N LYS A 156 -6.82 -8.78 -10.57
CA LYS A 156 -6.24 -8.58 -11.90
C LYS A 156 -6.40 -9.83 -12.78
N GLN A 157 -6.30 -11.01 -12.18
CA GLN A 157 -6.53 -12.30 -12.84
C GLN A 157 -8.02 -12.66 -12.97
N LYS A 158 -8.94 -11.72 -12.64
CA LYS A 158 -10.41 -11.93 -12.68
C LYS A 158 -10.89 -13.09 -11.80
N LYS A 159 -10.15 -13.45 -10.76
CA LYS A 159 -10.54 -14.45 -9.77
C LYS A 159 -11.57 -13.87 -8.81
N GLN A 160 -12.39 -14.76 -8.24
CA GLN A 160 -13.31 -14.39 -7.17
C GLN A 160 -12.52 -14.16 -5.87
N VAL A 161 -12.71 -13.01 -5.25
CA VAL A 161 -12.02 -12.62 -4.01
C VAL A 161 -13.04 -12.17 -2.98
N TYR A 162 -12.97 -12.70 -1.77
CA TYR A 162 -13.71 -12.17 -0.63
C TYR A 162 -12.88 -12.26 0.65
N ALA A 163 -13.19 -11.36 1.59
CA ALA A 163 -12.61 -11.34 2.92
C ALA A 163 -13.68 -11.71 3.96
N GLN A 164 -13.33 -12.62 4.85
CA GLN A 164 -14.12 -12.94 6.03
C GLN A 164 -13.48 -12.22 7.22
N ILE A 165 -14.28 -11.44 7.95
CA ILE A 165 -13.83 -10.65 9.10
C ILE A 165 -14.47 -11.24 10.35
N ASP A 166 -13.65 -11.61 11.29
CA ASP A 166 -14.04 -12.04 12.62
C ASP A 166 -13.77 -10.89 13.60
N PHE A 167 -14.84 -10.30 14.13
CA PHE A 167 -14.78 -9.18 15.06
C PHE A 167 -14.57 -9.59 16.52
N MET A 168 -14.60 -10.88 16.81
CA MET A 168 -14.40 -11.43 18.15
C MET A 168 -13.44 -12.64 18.10
N PRO A 169 -12.19 -12.46 17.63
CA PRO A 169 -11.28 -13.56 17.33
C PRO A 169 -10.83 -14.37 18.57
N ASP A 170 -11.03 -13.83 19.76
CA ASP A 170 -10.68 -14.47 21.03
C ASP A 170 -11.88 -15.15 21.72
N TRP A 171 -13.07 -15.07 21.11
CA TRP A 171 -14.30 -15.61 21.67
C TRP A 171 -14.76 -16.84 20.88
N SER A 172 -15.19 -17.86 21.57
CA SER A 172 -15.85 -19.02 20.96
C SER A 172 -17.24 -18.63 20.46
N PHE A 173 -17.76 -19.40 19.52
CA PHE A 173 -19.15 -19.20 19.03
C PHE A 173 -20.17 -19.24 20.18
N GLY A 174 -19.97 -20.11 21.19
CA GLY A 174 -20.83 -20.21 22.35
C GLY A 174 -20.84 -18.94 23.22
N GLU A 175 -19.67 -18.36 23.46
CA GLU A 175 -19.51 -17.11 24.21
C GLU A 175 -20.15 -15.93 23.48
N VAL A 176 -19.91 -15.79 22.19
CA VAL A 176 -20.53 -14.73 21.36
C VAL A 176 -22.05 -14.87 21.35
N ASN A 177 -22.54 -16.10 21.19
CA ASN A 177 -23.97 -16.37 21.18
C ASN A 177 -24.61 -16.03 22.54
N CYS A 178 -23.98 -16.42 23.64
CA CYS A 178 -24.42 -16.07 24.99
C CYS A 178 -24.49 -14.54 25.17
N LEU A 179 -23.43 -13.81 24.75
CA LEU A 179 -23.38 -12.35 24.82
C LEU A 179 -24.54 -11.69 24.05
N LEU A 180 -24.81 -12.15 22.84
CA LEU A 180 -25.85 -11.58 21.99
C LEU A 180 -27.27 -11.82 22.54
N TYR A 181 -27.51 -12.98 23.18
CA TYR A 181 -28.82 -13.30 23.76
C TYR A 181 -29.02 -12.70 25.14
N THR A 182 -27.94 -12.45 25.90
CA THR A 182 -28.05 -11.93 27.29
C THR A 182 -27.90 -10.41 27.37
N SER A 183 -27.29 -9.78 26.36
CA SER A 183 -27.14 -8.32 26.33
C SER A 183 -28.46 -7.66 25.90
N PRO A 184 -28.98 -6.71 26.69
CA PRO A 184 -30.19 -5.99 26.31
C PRO A 184 -29.93 -5.19 25.02
N SER A 185 -30.83 -5.34 24.04
CA SER A 185 -30.80 -4.57 22.80
C SER A 185 -30.86 -3.05 23.10
N PRO A 186 -30.21 -2.19 22.32
CA PRO A 186 -30.40 -0.75 22.43
C PRO A 186 -31.87 -0.30 22.38
N ARG A 187 -32.76 -1.07 21.71
CA ARG A 187 -34.20 -0.83 21.68
C ARG A 187 -34.89 -1.16 23.02
N ASP A 188 -34.35 -2.05 23.82
CA ASP A 188 -34.93 -2.43 25.11
C ASP A 188 -34.63 -1.37 26.18
N ARG A 189 -33.51 -0.65 26.07
CA ARG A 189 -33.16 0.46 26.96
C ARG A 189 -34.04 1.70 26.78
N THR A 190 -34.70 1.87 25.64
CA THR A 190 -35.60 3.01 25.39
C THR A 190 -37.05 2.78 25.83
N ARG A 191 -37.42 1.54 26.20
CA ARG A 191 -38.76 1.20 26.68
C ARG A 191 -38.96 1.29 28.20
N SER A 192 -37.90 1.56 28.96
CA SER A 192 -37.94 1.64 30.44
C SER A 192 -37.87 3.08 30.98
N ARG A 193 -38.43 4.06 30.24
CA ARG A 193 -38.67 5.43 30.72
C ARG A 193 -40.13 5.82 30.47
#